data_535f6eeeb0331e462db382c38e2dc088
#
_entry.id   535f6eeeb0331e462db382c38e2dc088
#
_cell.length_a   1.000
_cell.length_b   1.000
_cell.length_c   1.000
_cell.angle_alpha   90.00
_cell.angle_beta   90.00
_cell.angle_gamma   90.00
#
_symmetry.space_group_name_H-M   'P 1'
#
loop_
_entity.id
_entity.type
_entity.pdbx_description
1 polymer ?
#
loop_
_entity_poly.entity_id
_entity_poly.type
_entity_poly.pdbx_seq_one_letter_code
_entity_poly.pdbx_strand_id
1 'polypeptide(L)'
;GQILSIDPHPDADNLVVCRTDTAGETPLQIVCGAKNMKPGDRVPAAVIGATLPGGFTIGKRKMRGVESQGMMCSARELGLGEDHSGLMILPEDAPLGMDAKEYLGLNDVVVEIEVTPNRGDWACMIGVARELAAYYGKELRIPAVALEEKGGKAAEVSSVRIEDTDACPRYMARILENVKVGPSPLWMAQRLIAAGQRPISNIVDITNYVLLETGHPLHAFDFDLLAENRIVVRTAAPGEAITTLDGMKRTLDRKSTRLNSSHVRQYRMP
;
A
#
# COMPACT_ATOMS: atom_id res chain seq x y z
N GLY A 1 17.44 5.33 12.65
CA GLY A 1 18.72 4.86 13.18
C GLY A 1 19.29 3.69 12.40
N GLN A 2 20.54 3.33 12.65
CA GLN A 2 21.21 2.17 12.07
C GLN A 2 21.65 1.21 13.17
N ILE A 3 21.39 -0.07 13.01
CA ILE A 3 21.84 -1.12 13.93
C ILE A 3 23.32 -1.40 13.66
N LEU A 4 24.19 -1.17 14.64
CA LEU A 4 25.63 -1.40 14.54
C LEU A 4 26.02 -2.81 14.97
N SER A 5 25.49 -3.28 16.12
CA SER A 5 25.69 -4.62 16.61
C SER A 5 24.44 -5.17 17.28
N ILE A 6 24.38 -6.49 17.37
CA ILE A 6 23.31 -7.24 18.03
C ILE A 6 23.98 -8.32 18.89
N ASP A 7 23.82 -8.21 20.20
CA ASP A 7 24.40 -9.14 21.17
C ASP A 7 23.27 -9.87 21.92
N PRO A 8 23.45 -11.13 22.34
CA PRO A 8 22.48 -11.82 23.19
C PRO A 8 22.28 -11.09 24.51
N HIS A 9 21.04 -11.08 25.00
CA HIS A 9 20.75 -10.53 26.32
C HIS A 9 21.25 -11.50 27.40
N PRO A 10 21.98 -11.05 28.46
CA PRO A 10 22.58 -11.94 29.44
C PRO A 10 21.58 -12.78 30.26
N ASP A 11 20.38 -12.25 30.49
CA ASP A 11 19.35 -12.87 31.37
C ASP A 11 18.02 -13.11 30.65
N ALA A 12 17.98 -13.17 29.31
CA ALA A 12 16.73 -13.38 28.58
C ALA A 12 16.96 -13.95 27.16
N ASP A 13 16.53 -15.18 26.94
CA ASP A 13 16.69 -15.91 25.65
C ASP A 13 15.94 -15.28 24.47
N ASN A 14 14.89 -14.50 24.74
CA ASN A 14 14.06 -13.87 23.72
C ASN A 14 14.35 -12.38 23.50
N LEU A 15 15.41 -11.86 24.12
CA LEU A 15 15.83 -10.47 23.97
C LEU A 15 17.26 -10.40 23.44
N VAL A 16 17.54 -9.32 22.76
CA VAL A 16 18.89 -8.95 22.32
C VAL A 16 19.20 -7.52 22.75
N VAL A 17 20.47 -7.22 22.88
CA VAL A 17 20.99 -5.88 23.17
C VAL A 17 21.60 -5.34 21.89
N CYS A 18 21.04 -4.27 21.37
CA CYS A 18 21.48 -3.63 20.14
C CYS A 18 22.24 -2.34 20.43
N ARG A 19 23.30 -2.10 19.67
CA ARG A 19 23.93 -0.78 19.56
C ARG A 19 23.36 -0.12 18.32
N THR A 20 22.67 0.99 18.51
CA THR A 20 21.96 1.69 17.42
C THR A 20 22.47 3.11 17.29
N ASP A 21 23.01 3.45 16.12
CA ASP A 21 23.38 4.81 15.79
C ASP A 21 22.16 5.59 15.35
N THR A 22 21.86 6.69 15.99
CA THR A 22 20.76 7.62 15.69
C THR A 22 21.28 8.98 15.21
N ALA A 23 22.54 9.05 14.77
CA ALA A 23 23.28 10.28 14.46
C ALA A 23 23.43 11.23 15.66
N GLY A 24 23.32 10.71 16.88
CA GLY A 24 23.65 11.43 18.10
C GLY A 24 25.15 11.34 18.45
N GLU A 25 25.55 11.95 19.56
CA GLU A 25 26.96 11.94 20.01
C GLU A 25 27.49 10.51 20.24
N THR A 26 26.65 9.62 20.71
CA THR A 26 27.00 8.21 20.97
C THR A 26 25.89 7.28 20.55
N PRO A 27 26.21 6.08 20.03
CA PRO A 27 25.21 5.06 19.74
C PRO A 27 24.43 4.64 20.99
N LEU A 28 23.13 4.51 20.85
CA LEU A 28 22.22 4.11 21.92
C LEU A 28 22.27 2.60 22.15
N GLN A 29 22.18 2.18 23.43
CA GLN A 29 21.91 0.80 23.79
C GLN A 29 20.41 0.59 23.85
N ILE A 30 19.87 -0.31 23.01
CA ILE A 30 18.44 -0.61 22.95
C ILE A 30 18.23 -2.10 23.10
N VAL A 31 17.40 -2.50 24.05
CA VAL A 31 16.97 -3.90 24.23
C VAL A 31 15.76 -4.16 23.33
N CYS A 32 15.81 -5.22 22.54
CA CYS A 32 14.79 -5.55 21.54
C CYS A 32 14.44 -7.03 21.56
N GLY A 33 13.15 -7.35 21.31
CA GLY A 33 12.65 -8.72 21.19
C GLY A 33 12.42 -9.18 19.73
N ALA A 34 12.61 -8.31 18.76
CA ALA A 34 12.44 -8.65 17.35
C ALA A 34 13.59 -9.54 16.83
N LYS A 35 13.28 -10.38 15.84
CA LYS A 35 14.24 -11.33 15.26
C LYS A 35 14.52 -11.10 13.77
N ASN A 36 13.84 -10.13 13.15
CA ASN A 36 13.90 -9.84 11.73
C ASN A 36 14.95 -8.79 11.34
N MET A 37 15.95 -8.58 12.16
CA MET A 37 16.97 -7.54 11.99
C MET A 37 18.38 -8.11 11.93
N LYS A 38 19.27 -7.39 11.29
CA LYS A 38 20.71 -7.65 11.21
C LYS A 38 21.52 -6.37 11.37
N PRO A 39 22.81 -6.46 11.75
CA PRO A 39 23.70 -5.31 11.71
C PRO A 39 23.71 -4.67 10.31
N GLY A 40 23.68 -3.34 10.27
CA GLY A 40 23.56 -2.55 9.04
C GLY A 40 22.14 -2.08 8.71
N ASP A 41 21.11 -2.76 9.21
CA ASP A 41 19.73 -2.39 8.93
C ASP A 41 19.39 -0.98 9.43
N ARG A 42 18.61 -0.26 8.63
CA ARG A 42 18.00 1.02 8.98
C ARG A 42 16.63 0.78 9.61
N VAL A 43 16.35 1.44 10.71
CA VAL A 43 15.10 1.28 11.47
C VAL A 43 14.61 2.60 12.03
N PRO A 44 13.31 2.81 12.19
CA PRO A 44 12.79 3.90 13.00
C PRO A 44 13.17 3.65 14.46
N ALA A 45 13.85 4.61 15.09
CA ALA A 45 14.28 4.54 16.47
C ALA A 45 13.65 5.68 17.26
N ALA A 46 12.82 5.35 18.24
CA ALA A 46 12.26 6.29 19.20
C ALA A 46 13.24 6.52 20.33
N VAL A 47 13.80 7.71 20.41
CA VAL A 47 14.74 8.14 21.44
C VAL A 47 14.00 8.52 22.73
N ILE A 48 14.73 8.66 23.85
CA ILE A 48 14.14 9.11 25.12
C ILE A 48 13.43 10.46 24.93
N GLY A 49 12.19 10.56 25.41
CA GLY A 49 11.32 11.73 25.25
C GLY A 49 10.43 11.70 24.02
N ALA A 50 10.67 10.80 23.06
CA ALA A 50 9.76 10.62 21.92
C ALA A 50 8.40 10.10 22.38
N THR A 51 7.33 10.63 21.81
CA THR A 51 5.96 10.17 22.06
C THR A 51 5.43 9.47 20.80
N LEU A 52 5.04 8.20 20.98
CA LEU A 52 4.46 7.36 19.93
C LEU A 52 2.93 7.53 19.85
N PRO A 53 2.29 7.10 18.77
CA PRO A 53 0.84 7.02 18.68
C PRO A 53 0.21 6.34 19.90
N GLY A 54 -0.93 6.88 20.39
CA GLY A 54 -1.53 6.43 21.64
C GLY A 54 -0.96 7.08 22.91
N GLY A 55 -0.05 8.05 22.78
CA GLY A 55 0.48 8.83 23.91
C GLY A 55 1.58 8.15 24.71
N PHE A 56 2.13 7.04 24.20
CA PHE A 56 3.21 6.32 24.89
C PHE A 56 4.54 7.06 24.72
N THR A 57 5.08 7.58 25.83
CA THR A 57 6.36 8.30 25.85
C THR A 57 7.52 7.36 26.19
N ILE A 58 8.56 7.42 25.38
CA ILE A 58 9.78 6.62 25.54
C ILE A 58 10.62 7.20 26.68
N GLY A 59 10.86 6.38 27.68
CA GLY A 59 11.74 6.68 28.80
C GLY A 59 12.89 5.69 28.91
N LYS A 60 13.91 6.06 29.66
CA LYS A 60 15.00 5.16 30.03
C LYS A 60 14.43 4.02 30.90
N ARG A 61 14.63 2.78 30.48
CA ARG A 61 14.10 1.60 31.19
C ARG A 61 15.17 0.53 31.38
N LYS A 62 15.03 -0.25 32.40
CA LYS A 62 15.80 -1.48 32.59
C LYS A 62 14.95 -2.69 32.24
N MET A 63 15.42 -3.50 31.30
CA MET A 63 14.76 -4.73 30.89
C MET A 63 15.63 -5.91 31.37
N ARG A 64 15.15 -6.65 32.37
CA ARG A 64 15.90 -7.72 33.03
C ARG A 64 17.34 -7.35 33.39
N GLY A 65 17.53 -6.19 34.06
CA GLY A 65 18.83 -5.70 34.48
C GLY A 65 19.61 -4.88 33.46
N VAL A 66 19.34 -5.04 32.16
CA VAL A 66 20.00 -4.28 31.06
C VAL A 66 19.24 -2.99 30.77
N GLU A 67 19.97 -1.88 30.68
CA GLU A 67 19.41 -0.58 30.38
C GLU A 67 19.06 -0.44 28.89
N SER A 68 17.86 0.06 28.57
CA SER A 68 17.44 0.46 27.23
C SER A 68 17.23 1.97 27.18
N GLN A 69 17.89 2.63 26.20
CA GLN A 69 17.92 4.07 26.03
C GLN A 69 17.02 4.54 24.88
N GLY A 70 16.09 3.69 24.46
CA GLY A 70 15.18 3.96 23.36
C GLY A 70 14.39 2.71 22.98
N MET A 71 13.68 2.80 21.87
CA MET A 71 12.93 1.70 21.29
C MET A 71 13.05 1.73 19.77
N MET A 72 13.35 0.60 19.14
CA MET A 72 13.20 0.41 17.70
C MET A 72 11.76 0.00 17.42
N CYS A 73 11.14 0.58 16.38
CA CYS A 73 9.70 0.51 16.17
C CYS A 73 9.32 -0.42 15.02
N SER A 74 8.20 -1.12 15.19
CA SER A 74 7.44 -1.78 14.12
C SER A 74 6.49 -0.79 13.44
N ALA A 75 5.84 -1.20 12.35
CA ALA A 75 4.82 -0.40 11.69
C ALA A 75 3.65 -0.06 12.65
N ARG A 76 3.28 -1.02 13.51
CA ARG A 76 2.19 -0.83 14.46
C ARG A 76 2.48 0.25 15.51
N GLU A 77 3.67 0.28 16.08
CA GLU A 77 4.04 1.32 17.06
C GLU A 77 4.04 2.72 16.44
N LEU A 78 4.26 2.82 15.13
CA LEU A 78 4.22 4.07 14.38
C LEU A 78 2.82 4.42 13.85
N GLY A 79 1.81 3.56 14.09
CA GLY A 79 0.46 3.76 13.56
C GLY A 79 0.34 3.57 12.04
N LEU A 80 1.28 2.84 11.42
CA LEU A 80 1.35 2.61 9.97
C LEU A 80 0.74 1.28 9.53
N GLY A 81 0.07 0.58 10.42
CA GLY A 81 -0.60 -0.70 10.15
C GLY A 81 -0.63 -1.59 11.36
N GLU A 82 -1.13 -2.81 11.20
CA GLU A 82 -1.29 -3.78 12.29
C GLU A 82 -0.08 -4.72 12.45
N ASP A 83 0.90 -4.64 11.55
CA ASP A 83 2.06 -5.52 11.59
C ASP A 83 2.99 -5.17 12.76
N HIS A 84 3.16 -6.15 13.63
CA HIS A 84 4.05 -6.13 14.78
C HIS A 84 4.89 -7.41 14.88
N SER A 85 4.98 -8.16 13.80
CA SER A 85 5.77 -9.41 13.74
C SER A 85 7.28 -9.17 13.88
N GLY A 86 7.72 -7.92 13.65
CA GLY A 86 9.10 -7.51 13.76
C GLY A 86 9.26 -5.99 13.64
N LEU A 87 10.50 -5.55 13.55
CA LEU A 87 10.82 -4.14 13.30
C LEU A 87 10.47 -3.74 11.87
N MET A 88 10.15 -2.46 11.69
CA MET A 88 10.08 -1.86 10.38
C MET A 88 11.50 -1.65 9.84
N ILE A 89 11.89 -2.45 8.84
CA ILE A 89 13.18 -2.28 8.17
C ILE A 89 13.02 -1.26 7.05
N LEU A 90 13.81 -0.21 7.09
CA LEU A 90 13.83 0.83 6.09
C LEU A 90 14.81 0.49 4.96
N PRO A 91 14.68 1.09 3.77
CA PRO A 91 15.68 1.01 2.71
C PRO A 91 17.08 1.39 3.20
N GLU A 92 18.12 0.78 2.62
CA GLU A 92 19.51 1.00 3.01
C GLU A 92 19.97 2.46 2.83
N ASP A 93 19.35 3.18 1.89
CA ASP A 93 19.59 4.59 1.59
C ASP A 93 18.80 5.57 2.47
N ALA A 94 17.96 5.07 3.40
CA ALA A 94 17.22 5.92 4.33
C ALA A 94 18.20 6.82 5.14
N PRO A 95 18.01 8.16 5.16
CA PRO A 95 18.95 9.08 5.81
C PRO A 95 19.06 8.81 7.31
N LEU A 96 20.29 8.64 7.81
CA LEU A 96 20.56 8.47 9.23
C LEU A 96 20.28 9.76 9.99
N GLY A 97 19.58 9.67 11.11
CA GLY A 97 19.28 10.82 11.98
C GLY A 97 18.15 11.72 11.49
N MET A 98 17.59 11.48 10.31
CA MET A 98 16.39 12.18 9.84
C MET A 98 15.19 11.87 10.74
N ASP A 99 14.33 12.84 10.98
CA ASP A 99 13.08 12.61 11.69
C ASP A 99 12.24 11.57 10.94
N ALA A 100 11.86 10.51 11.66
CA ALA A 100 11.08 9.42 11.06
C ALA A 100 9.70 9.89 10.55
N LYS A 101 9.09 10.90 11.16
CA LYS A 101 7.82 11.48 10.67
C LYS A 101 7.99 12.16 9.33
N GLU A 102 9.11 12.86 9.15
CA GLU A 102 9.43 13.53 7.89
C GLU A 102 9.75 12.48 6.80
N TYR A 103 10.65 11.54 7.11
CA TYR A 103 11.02 10.47 6.17
C TYR A 103 9.82 9.62 5.73
N LEU A 104 8.95 9.31 6.66
CA LEU A 104 7.75 8.51 6.42
C LEU A 104 6.56 9.34 5.89
N GLY A 105 6.72 10.65 5.68
CA GLY A 105 5.64 11.51 5.19
C GLY A 105 4.44 11.63 6.14
N LEU A 106 4.65 11.47 7.45
CA LEU A 106 3.57 11.49 8.46
C LEU A 106 3.16 12.91 8.89
N ASN A 107 3.83 13.94 8.36
CA ASN A 107 3.48 15.35 8.57
C ASN A 107 2.47 15.87 7.55
N ASP A 108 1.77 14.97 6.85
CA ASP A 108 0.75 15.30 5.87
C ASP A 108 -0.58 15.70 6.55
N VAL A 109 -1.43 16.38 5.81
CA VAL A 109 -2.75 16.81 6.26
C VAL A 109 -3.81 16.06 5.47
N VAL A 110 -4.66 15.33 6.18
CA VAL A 110 -5.83 14.66 5.60
C VAL A 110 -7.03 15.58 5.72
N VAL A 111 -7.65 15.88 4.59
CA VAL A 111 -8.88 16.68 4.54
C VAL A 111 -10.02 15.75 4.17
N GLU A 112 -11.00 15.63 5.05
CA GLU A 112 -12.24 14.91 4.78
C GLU A 112 -13.20 15.84 3.99
N ILE A 113 -13.66 15.35 2.84
CA ILE A 113 -14.54 16.11 1.95
C ILE A 113 -15.86 15.35 1.81
N GLU A 114 -16.96 15.98 2.22
CA GLU A 114 -18.28 15.46 1.94
C GLU A 114 -18.69 15.81 0.51
N VAL A 115 -18.91 14.76 -0.30
CA VAL A 115 -19.28 14.90 -1.70
C VAL A 115 -20.77 14.70 -1.87
N THR A 116 -21.46 15.71 -2.40
CA THR A 116 -22.90 15.61 -2.68
C THR A 116 -23.18 14.69 -3.87
N PRO A 117 -24.36 14.03 -3.97
CA PRO A 117 -24.66 13.04 -5.03
C PRO A 117 -24.55 13.58 -6.46
N ASN A 118 -24.70 14.89 -6.67
CA ASN A 118 -24.58 15.54 -7.97
C ASN A 118 -23.14 15.90 -8.35
N ARG A 119 -22.15 15.64 -7.49
CA ARG A 119 -20.75 16.01 -7.69
C ARG A 119 -19.83 14.78 -7.63
N GLY A 120 -20.25 13.71 -8.29
CA GLY A 120 -19.43 12.49 -8.39
C GLY A 120 -18.04 12.71 -9.01
N ASP A 121 -17.85 13.78 -9.76
CA ASP A 121 -16.57 14.24 -10.30
C ASP A 121 -15.54 14.60 -9.21
N TRP A 122 -15.98 14.89 -7.98
CA TRP A 122 -15.12 15.19 -6.84
C TRP A 122 -14.63 13.94 -6.10
N ALA A 123 -15.14 12.78 -6.42
CA ALA A 123 -14.73 11.53 -5.76
C ALA A 123 -13.34 11.04 -6.23
N CYS A 124 -12.45 11.97 -6.59
CA CYS A 124 -11.06 11.71 -6.92
C CYS A 124 -10.20 12.98 -6.78
N MET A 125 -8.88 12.79 -6.65
CA MET A 125 -7.93 13.89 -6.47
C MET A 125 -7.92 14.88 -7.63
N ILE A 126 -7.98 14.40 -8.87
CA ILE A 126 -8.02 15.26 -10.07
C ILE A 126 -9.32 16.10 -10.10
N GLY A 127 -10.44 15.53 -9.68
CA GLY A 127 -11.71 16.25 -9.61
C GLY A 127 -11.66 17.39 -8.60
N VAL A 128 -11.20 17.11 -7.38
CA VAL A 128 -11.00 18.15 -6.35
C VAL A 128 -9.99 19.21 -6.82
N ALA A 129 -8.87 18.77 -7.40
CA ALA A 129 -7.86 19.71 -7.91
C ALA A 129 -8.41 20.63 -9.02
N ARG A 130 -9.30 20.13 -9.86
CA ARG A 130 -9.97 20.94 -10.91
C ARG A 130 -10.81 22.06 -10.32
N GLU A 131 -11.58 21.77 -9.29
CA GLU A 131 -12.40 22.77 -8.60
C GLU A 131 -11.55 23.82 -7.88
N LEU A 132 -10.52 23.38 -7.16
CA LEU A 132 -9.59 24.29 -6.50
C LEU A 132 -8.85 25.18 -7.51
N ALA A 133 -8.44 24.61 -8.64
CA ALA A 133 -7.79 25.35 -9.72
C ALA A 133 -8.73 26.44 -10.26
N ALA A 134 -10.00 26.11 -10.52
CA ALA A 134 -11.00 27.06 -10.97
C ALA A 134 -11.27 28.16 -9.93
N TYR A 135 -11.42 27.78 -8.67
CA TYR A 135 -11.70 28.74 -7.57
C TYR A 135 -10.55 29.73 -7.35
N TYR A 136 -9.30 29.23 -7.38
CA TYR A 136 -8.11 30.08 -7.15
C TYR A 136 -7.53 30.70 -8.43
N GLY A 137 -8.14 30.49 -9.59
CA GLY A 137 -7.62 30.97 -10.88
C GLY A 137 -6.24 30.38 -11.22
N LYS A 138 -6.01 29.12 -10.85
CA LYS A 138 -4.75 28.41 -11.09
C LYS A 138 -4.91 27.42 -12.23
N GLU A 139 -3.79 27.07 -12.87
CA GLU A 139 -3.75 26.01 -13.86
C GLU A 139 -3.83 24.63 -13.21
N LEU A 140 -4.69 23.75 -13.74
CA LEU A 140 -4.73 22.34 -13.33
C LEU A 140 -3.49 21.60 -13.88
N ARG A 141 -2.70 21.04 -12.99
CA ARG A 141 -1.53 20.24 -13.35
C ARG A 141 -1.86 18.75 -13.19
N ILE A 142 -2.06 18.09 -14.31
CA ILE A 142 -2.23 16.64 -14.36
C ILE A 142 -0.84 15.99 -14.45
N PRO A 143 -0.52 14.96 -13.63
CA PRO A 143 0.76 14.28 -13.74
C PRO A 143 1.01 13.75 -15.15
N ALA A 144 2.18 14.06 -15.71
CA ALA A 144 2.57 13.53 -17.00
C ALA A 144 2.93 12.04 -16.85
N VAL A 145 2.36 11.21 -17.71
CA VAL A 145 2.67 9.79 -17.79
C VAL A 145 3.60 9.55 -18.95
N ALA A 146 4.85 9.19 -18.67
CA ALA A 146 5.80 8.73 -19.68
C ALA A 146 5.86 7.19 -19.60
N LEU A 147 5.33 6.52 -20.61
CA LEU A 147 5.33 5.06 -20.67
C LEU A 147 5.99 4.62 -22.00
N GLU A 148 7.05 3.83 -21.87
CA GLU A 148 7.63 3.12 -23.01
C GLU A 148 6.98 1.75 -23.13
N GLU A 149 6.17 1.53 -24.14
CA GLU A 149 5.65 0.21 -24.47
C GLU A 149 6.74 -0.63 -25.13
N LYS A 150 6.97 -1.84 -24.61
CA LYS A 150 7.96 -2.79 -25.12
C LYS A 150 7.32 -4.15 -25.31
N GLY A 151 7.92 -4.98 -26.17
CA GLY A 151 7.41 -6.33 -26.46
C GLY A 151 6.49 -6.40 -27.66
N GLY A 152 5.72 -7.49 -27.75
CA GLY A 152 4.77 -7.74 -28.84
C GLY A 152 3.48 -6.93 -28.72
N LYS A 153 2.64 -7.01 -29.75
CA LYS A 153 1.32 -6.37 -29.70
C LYS A 153 0.37 -7.17 -28.83
N ALA A 154 -0.26 -6.54 -27.86
CA ALA A 154 -1.24 -7.17 -26.98
C ALA A 154 -2.36 -7.88 -27.76
N ALA A 155 -2.75 -7.34 -28.93
CA ALA A 155 -3.78 -7.94 -29.78
C ALA A 155 -3.36 -9.29 -30.45
N GLU A 156 -2.09 -9.66 -30.42
CA GLU A 156 -1.61 -10.94 -30.94
C GLU A 156 -1.79 -12.07 -29.91
N VAL A 157 -1.85 -11.74 -28.64
CA VAL A 157 -1.91 -12.72 -27.53
C VAL A 157 -3.21 -12.65 -26.72
N SER A 158 -3.99 -11.57 -26.85
CA SER A 158 -5.24 -11.37 -26.12
C SER A 158 -6.26 -10.58 -26.92
N SER A 159 -7.52 -10.62 -26.48
CA SER A 159 -8.59 -9.81 -27.08
C SER A 159 -9.59 -9.36 -26.03
N VAL A 160 -10.28 -8.27 -26.32
CA VAL A 160 -11.45 -7.80 -25.57
C VAL A 160 -12.66 -7.84 -26.48
N ARG A 161 -13.71 -8.50 -26.05
CA ARG A 161 -15.01 -8.55 -26.73
C ARG A 161 -16.08 -7.93 -25.85
N ILE A 162 -16.82 -6.98 -26.35
CA ILE A 162 -17.96 -6.38 -25.68
C ILE A 162 -19.22 -6.89 -26.40
N GLU A 163 -20.06 -7.62 -25.66
CA GLU A 163 -21.33 -8.14 -26.18
C GLU A 163 -22.51 -7.20 -25.91
N ASP A 164 -22.42 -6.40 -24.84
CA ASP A 164 -23.42 -5.41 -24.47
C ASP A 164 -22.79 -4.01 -24.54
N THR A 165 -22.90 -3.41 -25.69
CA THR A 165 -22.33 -2.08 -25.96
C THR A 165 -23.11 -0.94 -25.33
N ASP A 166 -24.36 -1.17 -24.95
CA ASP A 166 -25.19 -0.17 -24.26
C ASP A 166 -24.77 -0.08 -22.78
N ALA A 167 -24.53 -1.21 -22.13
CA ALA A 167 -24.07 -1.25 -20.75
C ALA A 167 -22.56 -0.95 -20.60
N CYS A 168 -21.76 -1.31 -21.61
CA CYS A 168 -20.32 -1.04 -21.63
C CYS A 168 -19.89 -0.56 -23.02
N PRO A 169 -19.92 0.73 -23.29
CA PRO A 169 -19.56 1.26 -24.62
C PRO A 169 -18.07 1.16 -24.93
N ARG A 170 -17.22 1.01 -23.91
CA ARG A 170 -15.76 0.93 -24.08
C ARG A 170 -15.12 0.13 -22.96
N TYR A 171 -14.25 -0.79 -23.31
CA TYR A 171 -13.36 -1.49 -22.39
C TYR A 171 -11.95 -1.56 -22.97
N MET A 172 -10.95 -1.28 -22.15
CA MET A 172 -9.55 -1.31 -22.56
C MET A 172 -8.78 -2.24 -21.64
N ALA A 173 -7.85 -2.99 -22.21
CA ALA A 173 -6.93 -3.83 -21.48
C ALA A 173 -5.48 -3.55 -21.88
N ARG A 174 -4.56 -3.76 -20.95
CA ARG A 174 -3.12 -3.67 -21.17
C ARG A 174 -2.47 -4.88 -20.52
N ILE A 175 -1.47 -5.43 -21.18
CA ILE A 175 -0.71 -6.58 -20.67
C ILE A 175 0.59 -6.06 -20.07
N LEU A 176 0.91 -6.58 -18.89
CA LEU A 176 2.15 -6.31 -18.17
C LEU A 176 2.86 -7.64 -17.97
N GLU A 177 4.10 -7.73 -18.41
CA GLU A 177 4.91 -8.94 -18.28
C GLU A 177 5.92 -8.83 -17.13
N ASN A 178 6.36 -9.98 -16.62
CA ASN A 178 7.37 -10.07 -15.56
C ASN A 178 6.98 -9.35 -14.26
N VAL A 179 5.69 -9.30 -13.97
CA VAL A 179 5.16 -8.68 -12.75
C VAL A 179 5.50 -9.54 -11.54
N LYS A 180 6.08 -8.91 -10.51
CA LYS A 180 6.30 -9.55 -9.21
C LYS A 180 5.31 -8.96 -8.21
N VAL A 181 4.43 -9.80 -7.68
CA VAL A 181 3.52 -9.41 -6.61
C VAL A 181 4.32 -9.31 -5.31
N GLY A 182 4.13 -8.21 -4.58
CA GLY A 182 4.83 -7.92 -3.35
C GLY A 182 4.22 -6.73 -2.62
N PRO A 183 4.84 -6.26 -1.53
CA PRO A 183 4.40 -5.06 -0.84
C PRO A 183 4.51 -3.83 -1.74
N SER A 184 3.62 -2.88 -1.51
CA SER A 184 3.66 -1.58 -2.20
C SER A 184 4.84 -0.74 -1.75
N PRO A 185 5.36 0.15 -2.62
CA PRO A 185 6.30 1.18 -2.19
C PRO A 185 5.72 2.00 -1.04
N LEU A 186 6.56 2.35 -0.08
CA LEU A 186 6.15 3.01 1.15
C LEU A 186 5.30 4.27 0.91
N TRP A 187 5.71 5.12 -0.03
CA TRP A 187 4.99 6.35 -0.38
C TRP A 187 3.54 6.10 -0.85
N MET A 188 3.32 5.00 -1.60
CA MET A 188 1.98 4.62 -2.09
C MET A 188 1.14 4.07 -0.94
N ALA A 189 1.70 3.17 -0.14
CA ALA A 189 1.03 2.59 1.01
C ALA A 189 0.57 3.68 1.99
N GLN A 190 1.41 4.66 2.28
CA GLN A 190 1.09 5.80 3.16
C GLN A 190 -0.06 6.66 2.62
N ARG A 191 -0.05 6.99 1.34
CA ARG A 191 -1.14 7.76 0.71
C ARG A 191 -2.47 7.01 0.73
N LEU A 192 -2.43 5.70 0.51
CA LEU A 192 -3.62 4.86 0.63
C LEU A 192 -4.15 4.82 2.06
N ILE A 193 -3.27 4.66 3.05
CA ILE A 193 -3.65 4.71 4.48
C ILE A 193 -4.26 6.06 4.82
N ALA A 194 -3.65 7.16 4.39
CA ALA A 194 -4.17 8.50 4.60
C ALA A 194 -5.56 8.71 3.97
N ALA A 195 -5.82 8.05 2.83
CA ALA A 195 -7.13 8.03 2.17
C ALA A 195 -8.10 6.97 2.73
N GLY A 196 -7.78 6.32 3.85
CA GLY A 196 -8.63 5.34 4.51
C GLY A 196 -8.63 3.95 3.85
N GLN A 197 -7.69 3.67 2.94
CA GLN A 197 -7.55 2.38 2.26
C GLN A 197 -6.44 1.54 2.91
N ARG A 198 -6.69 0.25 3.12
CA ARG A 198 -5.68 -0.67 3.62
C ARG A 198 -4.80 -1.19 2.48
N PRO A 199 -3.48 -1.02 2.51
CA PRO A 199 -2.58 -1.65 1.55
C PRO A 199 -2.67 -3.18 1.61
N ILE A 200 -2.63 -3.83 0.45
CA ILE A 200 -2.74 -5.29 0.31
C ILE A 200 -1.53 -5.84 -0.45
N SER A 201 -1.31 -5.38 -1.66
CA SER A 201 -0.19 -5.73 -2.51
C SER A 201 0.01 -4.66 -3.57
N ASN A 202 1.20 -4.56 -4.14
CA ASN A 202 1.51 -3.55 -5.16
C ASN A 202 0.49 -3.52 -6.31
N ILE A 203 -0.02 -4.66 -6.75
CA ILE A 203 -0.98 -4.72 -7.86
C ILE A 203 -2.34 -4.15 -7.44
N VAL A 204 -2.87 -4.61 -6.31
CA VAL A 204 -4.16 -4.12 -5.78
C VAL A 204 -4.06 -2.64 -5.43
N ASP A 205 -2.98 -2.25 -4.80
CA ASP A 205 -2.76 -0.89 -4.33
C ASP A 205 -2.60 0.10 -5.49
N ILE A 206 -1.96 -0.29 -6.60
CA ILE A 206 -1.93 0.51 -7.82
C ILE A 206 -3.35 0.75 -8.35
N THR A 207 -4.21 -0.27 -8.38
CA THR A 207 -5.60 -0.09 -8.85
C THR A 207 -6.39 0.86 -7.96
N ASN A 208 -6.23 0.74 -6.64
CA ASN A 208 -6.85 1.64 -5.67
C ASN A 208 -6.28 3.06 -5.76
N TYR A 209 -4.98 3.20 -5.92
CA TYR A 209 -4.33 4.50 -6.06
C TYR A 209 -4.83 5.25 -7.31
N VAL A 210 -4.89 4.57 -8.46
CA VAL A 210 -5.40 5.16 -9.70
C VAL A 210 -6.87 5.53 -9.58
N LEU A 211 -7.69 4.71 -8.91
CA LEU A 211 -9.08 5.03 -8.62
C LEU A 211 -9.20 6.33 -7.80
N LEU A 212 -8.43 6.46 -6.72
CA LEU A 212 -8.43 7.67 -5.89
C LEU A 212 -7.89 8.89 -6.63
N GLU A 213 -6.90 8.72 -7.49
CA GLU A 213 -6.31 9.83 -8.25
C GLU A 213 -7.23 10.32 -9.36
N THR A 214 -7.81 9.41 -10.15
CA THR A 214 -8.50 9.73 -11.42
C THR A 214 -10.01 9.54 -11.38
N GLY A 215 -10.53 8.82 -10.40
CA GLY A 215 -11.93 8.39 -10.34
C GLY A 215 -12.26 7.22 -11.28
N HIS A 216 -11.25 6.61 -11.92
CA HIS A 216 -11.45 5.54 -12.89
C HIS A 216 -11.04 4.18 -12.29
N PRO A 217 -11.98 3.24 -12.13
CA PRO A 217 -11.68 1.93 -11.57
C PRO A 217 -10.83 1.09 -12.54
N LEU A 218 -9.83 0.41 -11.99
CA LEU A 218 -9.04 -0.58 -12.69
C LEU A 218 -9.32 -1.97 -12.11
N HIS A 219 -9.14 -3.00 -12.92
CA HIS A 219 -9.17 -4.39 -12.49
C HIS A 219 -7.95 -5.13 -13.02
N ALA A 220 -7.24 -5.81 -12.15
CA ALA A 220 -6.09 -6.64 -12.51
C ALA A 220 -6.52 -8.10 -12.59
N PHE A 221 -6.08 -8.77 -13.66
CA PHE A 221 -6.29 -10.20 -13.87
C PHE A 221 -4.94 -10.89 -14.01
N ASP A 222 -4.82 -12.08 -13.46
CA ASP A 222 -3.74 -12.98 -13.81
C ASP A 222 -4.00 -13.54 -15.22
N PHE A 223 -3.09 -13.24 -16.14
CA PHE A 223 -3.25 -13.56 -17.55
C PHE A 223 -3.35 -15.08 -17.80
N ASP A 224 -2.59 -15.86 -17.06
CA ASP A 224 -2.55 -17.33 -17.20
C ASP A 224 -3.85 -18.00 -16.70
N LEU A 225 -4.65 -17.26 -15.92
CA LEU A 225 -5.96 -17.71 -15.43
C LEU A 225 -7.14 -17.24 -16.29
N LEU A 226 -6.88 -16.40 -17.29
CA LEU A 226 -7.92 -15.98 -18.22
C LEU A 226 -8.27 -17.09 -19.19
N ALA A 227 -9.54 -17.47 -19.25
CA ALA A 227 -10.00 -18.43 -20.24
C ALA A 227 -9.80 -17.90 -21.66
N GLU A 228 -9.16 -18.71 -22.50
CA GLU A 228 -8.82 -18.37 -23.88
C GLU A 228 -8.03 -17.05 -23.99
N ASN A 229 -7.33 -16.65 -22.92
CA ASN A 229 -6.53 -15.41 -22.82
C ASN A 229 -7.29 -14.17 -23.26
N ARG A 230 -8.62 -14.10 -23.01
CA ARG A 230 -9.47 -12.99 -23.44
C ARG A 230 -10.42 -12.50 -22.37
N ILE A 231 -10.88 -11.26 -22.51
CA ILE A 231 -11.90 -10.65 -21.69
C ILE A 231 -13.17 -10.50 -22.50
N VAL A 232 -14.29 -11.03 -21.99
CA VAL A 232 -15.62 -10.86 -22.56
C VAL A 232 -16.48 -10.07 -21.60
N VAL A 233 -16.95 -8.91 -22.02
CA VAL A 233 -17.87 -8.05 -21.27
C VAL A 233 -19.28 -8.31 -21.76
N ARG A 234 -20.13 -8.83 -20.89
CA ARG A 234 -21.52 -9.20 -21.20
C ARG A 234 -22.42 -9.08 -19.99
N THR A 235 -23.72 -9.06 -20.22
CA THR A 235 -24.69 -9.25 -19.15
C THR A 235 -24.69 -10.71 -18.64
N ALA A 236 -25.05 -10.89 -17.38
CA ALA A 236 -25.12 -12.21 -16.77
C ALA A 236 -26.29 -13.03 -17.38
N ALA A 237 -26.10 -14.32 -17.55
CA ALA A 237 -27.18 -15.23 -17.88
C ALA A 237 -28.13 -15.43 -16.68
N PRO A 238 -29.44 -15.73 -16.92
CA PRO A 238 -30.35 -15.98 -15.83
C PRO A 238 -29.87 -17.12 -14.90
N GLY A 239 -29.80 -16.84 -13.59
CA GLY A 239 -29.35 -17.82 -12.59
C GLY A 239 -27.85 -18.01 -12.51
N GLU A 240 -27.07 -17.24 -13.27
CA GLU A 240 -25.60 -17.26 -13.19
C GLU A 240 -25.14 -16.79 -11.81
N ALA A 241 -24.14 -17.45 -11.27
CA ALA A 241 -23.58 -17.11 -9.97
C ALA A 241 -22.08 -16.76 -10.06
N ILE A 242 -21.66 -15.86 -9.20
CA ILE A 242 -20.26 -15.48 -9.00
C ILE A 242 -19.91 -15.65 -7.53
N THR A 243 -18.67 -16.05 -7.27
CA THR A 243 -18.10 -15.95 -5.93
C THR A 243 -17.28 -14.67 -5.87
N THR A 244 -17.61 -13.77 -4.97
CA THR A 244 -16.92 -12.48 -4.77
C THR A 244 -15.63 -12.64 -3.95
N LEU A 245 -14.77 -11.61 -3.92
CA LEU A 245 -13.48 -11.66 -3.22
C LEU A 245 -13.60 -11.93 -1.71
N ASP A 246 -14.74 -11.64 -1.11
CA ASP A 246 -15.10 -11.99 0.27
C ASP A 246 -15.49 -13.46 0.46
N GLY A 247 -15.43 -14.27 -0.62
CA GLY A 247 -15.80 -15.69 -0.61
C GLY A 247 -17.30 -15.95 -0.68
N MET A 248 -18.14 -14.92 -0.79
CA MET A 248 -19.59 -15.07 -0.84
C MET A 248 -20.06 -15.44 -2.26
N LYS A 249 -20.90 -16.46 -2.35
CA LYS A 249 -21.59 -16.82 -3.60
C LYS A 249 -22.81 -15.92 -3.79
N ARG A 250 -22.83 -15.17 -4.90
CA ARG A 250 -23.95 -14.27 -5.25
C ARG A 250 -24.55 -14.70 -6.58
N THR A 251 -25.87 -14.78 -6.63
CA THR A 251 -26.59 -14.98 -7.89
C THR A 251 -26.73 -13.63 -8.59
N LEU A 252 -26.36 -13.59 -9.85
CA LEU A 252 -26.44 -12.39 -10.68
C LEU A 252 -27.84 -12.25 -11.26
N ASP A 253 -28.33 -11.02 -11.34
CA ASP A 253 -29.57 -10.69 -12.04
C ASP A 253 -29.30 -10.25 -13.49
N ARG A 254 -30.34 -10.02 -14.27
CA ARG A 254 -30.22 -9.57 -15.68
C ARG A 254 -29.62 -8.19 -15.84
N LYS A 255 -29.52 -7.38 -14.76
CA LYS A 255 -28.90 -6.06 -14.76
C LYS A 255 -27.44 -6.11 -14.37
N SER A 256 -26.97 -7.24 -13.86
CA SER A 256 -25.57 -7.40 -13.47
C SER A 256 -24.69 -7.60 -14.69
N THR A 257 -23.79 -6.65 -14.93
CA THR A 257 -22.75 -6.79 -15.96
C THR A 257 -21.64 -7.68 -15.42
N ARG A 258 -21.25 -8.69 -16.19
CA ARG A 258 -20.15 -9.58 -15.85
C ARG A 258 -18.97 -9.37 -16.78
N LEU A 259 -17.81 -9.19 -16.20
CA LEU A 259 -16.54 -9.47 -16.86
C LEU A 259 -16.36 -11.00 -16.86
N ASN A 260 -16.50 -11.64 -18.01
CA ASN A 260 -16.30 -13.07 -18.10
C ASN A 260 -14.83 -13.38 -18.29
N SER A 261 -14.14 -13.49 -17.18
CA SER A 261 -13.03 -14.42 -17.05
C SER A 261 -13.69 -15.74 -16.59
N SER A 262 -14.00 -16.65 -17.52
CA SER A 262 -14.55 -17.96 -17.18
C SER A 262 -13.61 -18.65 -16.21
N HIS A 263 -14.08 -18.95 -15.00
CA HIS A 263 -13.36 -19.63 -13.96
C HIS A 263 -12.09 -18.92 -13.43
N VAL A 264 -12.20 -17.68 -12.97
CA VAL A 264 -11.28 -17.22 -11.95
C VAL A 264 -11.53 -18.07 -10.71
N ARG A 265 -10.78 -19.14 -10.53
CA ARG A 265 -10.50 -19.65 -9.20
C ARG A 265 -9.95 -18.46 -8.46
N GLN A 266 -10.71 -18.01 -7.46
CA GLN A 266 -10.27 -16.93 -6.61
C GLN A 266 -8.87 -17.27 -6.09
N TYR A 267 -7.88 -16.55 -6.61
CA TYR A 267 -6.63 -16.50 -5.92
C TYR A 267 -6.86 -15.61 -4.70
N ARG A 268 -6.88 -16.22 -3.52
CA ARG A 268 -6.40 -15.54 -2.34
C ARG A 268 -4.96 -15.16 -2.68
N MET A 269 -4.73 -13.91 -3.06
CA MET A 269 -3.38 -13.36 -2.96
C MET A 269 -3.01 -13.43 -1.48
N PRO A 270 -1.83 -14.00 -1.16
CA PRO A 270 -1.38 -14.16 0.21
C PRO A 270 -1.30 -12.84 0.94
#